data_3cf96d66b6bcb0411314d0156d09f0c6
#
_entry.id   3cf96d66b6bcb0411314d0156d09f0c6
#
_cell.length_a   1.000
_cell.length_b   1.000
_cell.length_c   1.000
_cell.angle_alpha   90.00
_cell.angle_beta   90.00
_cell.angle_gamma   90.00
#
_symmetry.space_group_name_H-M   'P 1'
#
loop_
_entity.id
_entity.type
_entity.pdbx_description
1 polymer ?
#
loop_
_entity_poly.entity_id
_entity_poly.type
_entity_poly.pdbx_seq_one_letter_code
_entity_poly.pdbx_strand_id
1 'polypeptide(L)'
;MITPHMNSHTFNRNNQGFTLVEIMIVVAIVGLLAALAVPGFVKARKQSQGRRTMNDCRQQDAAIDQWSVNSGIADGTTVDTVAAGTYLKTAWKTVDVLGNSYQLNPTGTGQIQISTATKSSLAGVGIDWGIY
;
A
#
# COMPACT_ATOMS: atom_id res chain seq x y z
N MET A 1 -4.35 -8.61 -80.85
CA MET A 1 -4.97 -8.93 -79.53
C MET A 1 -3.82 -9.24 -78.58
N ILE A 2 -3.44 -8.27 -77.75
CA ILE A 2 -2.23 -8.33 -76.86
C ILE A 2 -2.73 -8.62 -75.43
N THR A 3 -2.41 -9.81 -74.96
CA THR A 3 -2.73 -10.20 -73.54
C THR A 3 -1.64 -9.65 -72.59
N PRO A 4 -1.99 -8.93 -71.54
CA PRO A 4 -1.00 -8.47 -70.53
C PRO A 4 -0.61 -9.63 -69.60
N HIS A 5 0.70 -9.88 -69.55
CA HIS A 5 1.31 -10.83 -68.63
C HIS A 5 1.29 -10.23 -67.24
N MET A 6 0.43 -10.73 -66.34
CA MET A 6 0.45 -10.39 -64.92
C MET A 6 1.63 -11.07 -64.25
N ASN A 7 2.63 -10.25 -63.86
CA ASN A 7 3.78 -10.70 -63.11
C ASN A 7 3.38 -10.77 -61.62
N SER A 8 3.11 -11.95 -61.11
CA SER A 8 2.81 -12.19 -59.69
C SER A 8 4.11 -12.16 -58.89
N HIS A 9 4.38 -11.01 -58.25
CA HIS A 9 5.43 -10.93 -57.23
C HIS A 9 5.00 -11.73 -56.00
N THR A 10 5.51 -12.93 -55.85
CA THR A 10 5.41 -13.70 -54.57
C THR A 10 6.33 -13.03 -53.56
N PHE A 11 5.72 -12.34 -52.61
CA PHE A 11 6.41 -11.88 -51.41
C PHE A 11 6.81 -13.10 -50.57
N ASN A 12 8.05 -13.49 -50.65
CA ASN A 12 8.63 -14.50 -49.76
C ASN A 12 8.79 -13.90 -48.38
N ARG A 13 7.78 -14.05 -47.51
CA ARG A 13 7.88 -13.73 -46.07
C ARG A 13 8.78 -14.80 -45.45
N ASN A 14 10.03 -14.45 -45.18
CA ASN A 14 10.89 -15.22 -44.29
C ASN A 14 10.28 -15.20 -42.90
N ASN A 15 9.41 -16.11 -42.58
CA ASN A 15 8.93 -16.34 -41.23
C ASN A 15 10.04 -17.03 -40.43
N GLN A 16 10.97 -16.25 -39.91
CA GLN A 16 11.92 -16.76 -38.93
C GLN A 16 11.16 -16.90 -37.57
N GLY A 17 10.78 -18.12 -37.26
CA GLY A 17 10.18 -18.46 -35.97
C GLY A 17 11.26 -18.52 -34.90
N PHE A 18 10.88 -18.14 -33.67
CA PHE A 18 11.76 -18.27 -32.49
C PHE A 18 12.09 -19.74 -32.22
N THR A 19 13.33 -20.02 -31.82
CA THR A 19 13.74 -21.35 -31.42
C THR A 19 13.23 -21.65 -29.99
N LEU A 20 12.97 -22.93 -29.69
CA LEU A 20 12.55 -23.35 -28.36
C LEU A 20 13.60 -22.99 -27.30
N VAL A 21 14.88 -23.15 -27.65
CA VAL A 21 16.01 -22.82 -26.77
C VAL A 21 16.07 -21.33 -26.44
N GLU A 22 15.79 -20.46 -27.40
CA GLU A 22 15.78 -19.00 -27.23
C GLU A 22 14.73 -18.57 -26.21
N ILE A 23 13.52 -19.13 -26.29
CA ILE A 23 12.47 -18.87 -25.29
C ILE A 23 12.83 -19.47 -23.92
N MET A 24 13.44 -20.64 -23.88
CA MET A 24 13.86 -21.27 -22.61
C MET A 24 14.90 -20.41 -21.87
N ILE A 25 15.87 -19.84 -22.57
CA ILE A 25 16.89 -18.96 -21.98
C ILE A 25 16.22 -17.68 -21.44
N VAL A 26 15.34 -17.06 -22.20
CA VAL A 26 14.63 -15.85 -21.77
C VAL A 26 13.81 -16.09 -20.51
N VAL A 27 13.02 -17.17 -20.47
CA VAL A 27 12.22 -17.52 -19.29
C VAL A 27 13.10 -17.80 -18.07
N ALA A 28 14.23 -18.48 -18.26
CA ALA A 28 15.18 -18.78 -17.18
C ALA A 28 15.77 -17.48 -16.57
N ILE A 29 16.18 -16.52 -17.43
CA ILE A 29 16.73 -15.25 -16.97
C ILE A 29 15.66 -14.41 -16.25
N VAL A 30 14.45 -14.29 -16.83
CA VAL A 30 13.33 -13.58 -16.21
C VAL A 30 12.95 -14.19 -14.87
N GLY A 31 12.91 -15.52 -14.78
CA GLY A 31 12.66 -16.23 -13.53
C GLY A 31 13.69 -15.94 -12.45
N LEU A 32 14.98 -15.91 -12.81
CA LEU A 32 16.06 -15.59 -11.88
C LEU A 32 15.96 -14.14 -11.38
N LEU A 33 15.71 -13.19 -12.27
CA LEU A 33 15.53 -11.78 -11.90
C LEU A 33 14.31 -11.57 -11.01
N ALA A 34 13.19 -12.23 -11.32
CA ALA A 34 11.97 -12.17 -10.52
C ALA A 34 12.20 -12.73 -9.10
N ALA A 35 12.93 -13.85 -8.97
CA ALA A 35 13.25 -14.45 -7.68
C ALA A 35 14.00 -13.49 -6.73
N LEU A 36 14.85 -12.62 -7.26
CA LEU A 36 15.58 -11.61 -6.48
C LEU A 36 14.73 -10.35 -6.20
N ALA A 37 13.88 -9.95 -7.13
CA ALA A 37 13.11 -8.71 -7.04
C ALA A 37 11.89 -8.82 -6.11
N VAL A 38 11.18 -9.94 -6.12
CA VAL A 38 9.90 -10.11 -5.38
C VAL A 38 10.03 -9.90 -3.87
N PRO A 39 11.03 -10.48 -3.16
CA PRO A 39 11.15 -10.28 -1.70
C PRO A 39 11.37 -8.82 -1.32
N GLY A 40 12.16 -8.09 -2.10
CA GLY A 40 12.42 -6.66 -1.90
C GLY A 40 11.17 -5.82 -2.06
N PHE A 41 10.38 -6.10 -3.09
CA PHE A 41 9.11 -5.41 -3.35
C PHE A 41 8.09 -5.63 -2.22
N VAL A 42 7.94 -6.86 -1.74
CA VAL A 42 7.02 -7.19 -0.63
C VAL A 42 7.42 -6.43 0.64
N LYS A 43 8.72 -6.38 0.96
CA LYS A 43 9.22 -5.61 2.11
C LYS A 43 8.94 -4.11 1.97
N ALA A 44 9.23 -3.53 0.83
CA ALA A 44 8.96 -2.11 0.56
C ALA A 44 7.47 -1.77 0.65
N ARG A 45 6.61 -2.64 0.12
CA ARG A 45 5.15 -2.49 0.22
C ARG A 45 4.68 -2.48 1.68
N LYS A 46 5.13 -3.44 2.48
CA LYS A 46 4.80 -3.50 3.92
C LYS A 46 5.26 -2.26 4.68
N GLN A 47 6.48 -1.76 4.40
CA GLN A 47 6.98 -0.52 5.00
C GLN A 47 6.11 0.69 4.63
N SER A 48 5.71 0.80 3.37
CA SER A 48 4.83 1.88 2.91
C SER A 48 3.47 1.83 3.61
N GLN A 49 2.87 0.65 3.72
CA GLN A 49 1.60 0.45 4.43
C GLN A 49 1.71 0.84 5.90
N GLY A 50 2.77 0.41 6.60
CA GLY A 50 2.97 0.75 8.00
C GLY A 50 3.19 2.24 8.24
N ARG A 51 3.99 2.91 7.40
CA ARG A 51 4.17 4.37 7.47
C ARG A 51 2.87 5.12 7.26
N ARG A 52 2.03 4.65 6.35
CA ARG A 52 0.71 5.25 6.10
C ARG A 52 -0.20 5.09 7.33
N THR A 53 -0.27 3.90 7.91
CA THR A 53 -1.05 3.64 9.14
C THR A 53 -0.58 4.52 10.28
N MET A 54 0.72 4.64 10.50
CA MET A 54 1.31 5.54 11.50
C MET A 54 0.94 7.01 11.28
N ASN A 55 0.99 7.47 10.03
CA ASN A 55 0.63 8.84 9.69
C ASN A 55 -0.86 9.11 9.95
N ASP A 56 -1.73 8.15 9.63
CA ASP A 56 -3.15 8.24 9.92
C ASP A 56 -3.40 8.33 11.43
N CYS A 57 -2.71 7.52 12.26
CA CYS A 57 -2.80 7.62 13.72
C CYS A 57 -2.37 8.99 14.24
N ARG A 58 -1.22 9.51 13.79
CA ARG A 58 -0.74 10.83 14.22
C ARG A 58 -1.70 11.96 13.88
N GLN A 59 -2.33 11.91 12.71
CA GLN A 59 -3.32 12.93 12.32
C GLN A 59 -4.56 12.86 13.21
N GLN A 60 -5.06 11.67 13.49
CA GLN A 60 -6.23 11.47 14.33
C GLN A 60 -5.94 11.82 15.80
N ASP A 61 -4.77 11.43 16.29
CA ASP A 61 -4.30 11.79 17.65
C ASP A 61 -4.24 13.31 17.82
N ALA A 62 -3.62 14.02 16.89
CA ALA A 62 -3.59 15.47 16.89
C ALA A 62 -4.98 16.12 16.80
N ALA A 63 -5.92 15.51 16.11
CA ALA A 63 -7.29 16.00 16.03
C ALA A 63 -8.05 15.81 17.36
N ILE A 64 -7.80 14.70 18.07
CA ILE A 64 -8.34 14.45 19.42
C ILE A 64 -7.78 15.50 20.39
N ASP A 65 -6.48 15.78 20.35
CA ASP A 65 -5.84 16.81 21.18
C ASP A 65 -6.43 18.19 20.94
N GLN A 66 -6.61 18.58 19.68
CA GLN A 66 -7.22 19.87 19.33
C GLN A 66 -8.67 19.96 19.81
N TRP A 67 -9.44 18.89 19.64
CA TRP A 67 -10.80 18.83 20.13
C TRP A 67 -10.85 18.94 21.67
N SER A 68 -10.03 18.18 22.39
CA SER A 68 -10.02 18.17 23.84
C SER A 68 -9.65 19.56 24.42
N VAL A 69 -8.63 20.20 23.86
CA VAL A 69 -8.20 21.56 24.26
C VAL A 69 -9.28 22.61 23.97
N ASN A 70 -9.85 22.60 22.77
CA ASN A 70 -10.86 23.60 22.39
C ASN A 70 -12.20 23.41 23.12
N SER A 71 -12.53 22.19 23.49
CA SER A 71 -13.78 21.88 24.21
C SER A 71 -13.61 21.82 25.73
N GLY A 72 -12.38 22.03 26.24
CA GLY A 72 -12.10 21.95 27.69
C GLY A 72 -12.32 20.55 28.26
N ILE A 73 -12.06 19.51 27.50
CA ILE A 73 -12.26 18.11 27.88
C ILE A 73 -11.12 17.67 28.76
N ALA A 74 -11.44 17.08 29.92
CA ALA A 74 -10.45 16.51 30.80
C ALA A 74 -9.89 15.18 30.30
N ASP A 75 -8.66 14.86 30.67
CA ASP A 75 -8.06 13.55 30.43
C ASP A 75 -8.92 12.42 31.04
N GLY A 76 -8.94 11.29 30.36
CA GLY A 76 -9.76 10.15 30.75
C GLY A 76 -11.20 10.17 30.19
N THR A 77 -11.56 11.18 29.41
CA THR A 77 -12.88 11.27 28.76
C THR A 77 -12.93 10.43 27.49
N THR A 78 -14.07 9.81 27.22
CA THR A 78 -14.27 9.05 25.97
C THR A 78 -14.19 9.98 24.75
N VAL A 79 -13.45 9.57 23.74
CA VAL A 79 -13.25 10.35 22.51
C VAL A 79 -14.55 10.39 21.69
N ASP A 80 -15.01 11.61 21.39
CA ASP A 80 -16.06 11.83 20.38
C ASP A 80 -15.42 11.95 18.99
N THR A 81 -15.48 10.88 18.22
CA THR A 81 -14.88 10.81 16.88
C THR A 81 -15.56 11.74 15.86
N VAL A 82 -16.82 12.13 16.10
CA VAL A 82 -17.52 13.06 15.22
C VAL A 82 -17.03 14.47 15.47
N ALA A 83 -16.95 14.87 16.74
CA ALA A 83 -16.46 16.18 17.13
C ALA A 83 -14.96 16.34 16.84
N ALA A 84 -14.12 15.36 17.19
CA ALA A 84 -12.70 15.36 16.86
C ALA A 84 -12.45 15.32 15.36
N GLY A 85 -13.30 14.64 14.59
CA GLY A 85 -13.22 14.57 13.14
C GLY A 85 -13.36 15.92 12.42
N THR A 86 -13.95 16.93 13.06
CA THR A 86 -14.06 18.29 12.48
C THR A 86 -12.69 18.99 12.38
N TYR A 87 -11.71 18.54 13.15
CA TYR A 87 -10.34 19.07 13.11
C TYR A 87 -9.45 18.36 12.07
N LEU A 88 -9.96 17.32 11.41
CA LEU A 88 -9.28 16.64 10.32
C LEU A 88 -9.61 17.31 8.98
N LYS A 89 -8.61 17.40 8.10
CA LYS A 89 -8.84 17.79 6.69
C LYS A 89 -9.48 16.66 5.87
N THR A 90 -9.41 15.44 6.36
CA THR A 90 -9.97 14.24 5.73
C THR A 90 -10.99 13.60 6.65
N ALA A 91 -11.83 12.69 6.13
CA ALA A 91 -12.77 11.97 6.97
C ALA A 91 -12.03 11.15 8.04
N TRP A 92 -12.67 10.99 9.21
CA TRP A 92 -12.21 10.11 10.27
C TRP A 92 -12.09 8.68 9.75
N LYS A 93 -10.95 8.04 10.01
CA LYS A 93 -10.70 6.65 9.58
C LYS A 93 -10.93 5.70 10.75
N THR A 94 -11.85 4.79 10.58
CA THR A 94 -12.14 3.74 11.57
C THR A 94 -11.26 2.51 11.39
N VAL A 95 -10.71 2.32 10.18
CA VAL A 95 -9.88 1.17 9.81
C VAL A 95 -8.57 1.62 9.15
N ASP A 96 -7.55 0.81 9.32
CA ASP A 96 -6.25 1.01 8.71
C ASP A 96 -6.18 0.52 7.24
N VAL A 97 -5.00 0.57 6.64
CA VAL A 97 -4.76 0.14 5.24
C VAL A 97 -4.91 -1.37 5.01
N LEU A 98 -4.97 -2.17 6.07
CA LEU A 98 -5.20 -3.61 6.04
C LEU A 98 -6.64 -3.99 6.37
N GLY A 99 -7.50 -3.00 6.70
CA GLY A 99 -8.90 -3.20 7.07
C GLY A 99 -9.13 -3.52 8.54
N ASN A 100 -8.10 -3.43 9.40
CA ASN A 100 -8.24 -3.64 10.84
C ASN A 100 -8.65 -2.34 11.52
N SER A 101 -9.56 -2.42 12.50
CA SER A 101 -10.04 -1.26 13.24
C SER A 101 -8.94 -0.67 14.13
N TYR A 102 -8.88 0.66 14.16
CA TYR A 102 -8.12 1.37 15.20
C TYR A 102 -8.78 1.19 16.56
N GLN A 103 -7.98 1.11 17.60
CA GLN A 103 -8.46 1.09 18.98
C GLN A 103 -8.42 2.51 19.54
N LEU A 104 -9.54 2.96 20.11
CA LEU A 104 -9.65 4.26 20.75
C LEU A 104 -9.65 4.06 22.25
N ASN A 105 -8.77 4.79 22.90
CA ASN A 105 -8.70 4.93 24.36
C ASN A 105 -9.24 6.31 24.76
N PRO A 106 -9.52 6.54 26.03
CA PRO A 106 -9.88 7.86 26.53
C PRO A 106 -8.81 8.92 26.23
N THR A 107 -9.21 10.20 26.26
CA THR A 107 -8.32 11.35 26.09
C THR A 107 -7.14 11.31 27.05
N GLY A 108 -5.97 11.73 26.60
CA GLY A 108 -4.72 11.69 27.35
C GLY A 108 -3.58 11.08 26.54
N THR A 109 -2.89 10.09 27.05
CA THR A 109 -1.77 9.45 26.36
C THR A 109 -2.22 8.18 25.64
N GLY A 110 -1.83 8.02 24.35
CA GLY A 110 -2.13 6.82 23.59
C GLY A 110 -3.61 6.67 23.22
N GLN A 111 -4.24 7.78 22.87
CA GLN A 111 -5.68 7.89 22.58
C GLN A 111 -6.12 7.05 21.39
N ILE A 112 -5.21 6.79 20.44
CA ILE A 112 -5.45 5.91 19.31
C ILE A 112 -4.34 4.87 19.21
N GLN A 113 -4.70 3.62 18.95
CA GLN A 113 -3.73 2.54 18.81
C GLN A 113 -3.98 1.68 17.61
N ILE A 114 -2.88 1.20 17.03
CA ILE A 114 -2.90 0.27 15.91
C ILE A 114 -3.13 -1.13 16.44
N SER A 115 -4.01 -1.89 15.79
CA SER A 115 -4.33 -3.26 16.20
C SER A 115 -3.09 -4.17 16.18
N THR A 116 -3.05 -5.15 17.09
CA THR A 116 -2.00 -6.18 17.12
C THR A 116 -1.96 -6.99 15.83
N ALA A 117 -3.11 -7.18 15.17
CA ALA A 117 -3.22 -7.87 13.88
C ALA A 117 -2.42 -7.14 12.79
N THR A 118 -2.51 -5.80 12.74
CA THR A 118 -1.75 -4.97 11.79
C THR A 118 -0.26 -5.01 12.11
N LYS A 119 0.11 -4.83 13.38
CA LYS A 119 1.52 -4.90 13.82
C LYS A 119 2.14 -6.25 13.46
N SER A 120 1.44 -7.35 13.67
CA SER A 120 1.89 -8.71 13.31
C SER A 120 2.02 -8.91 11.80
N SER A 121 1.04 -8.45 11.00
CA SER A 121 1.06 -8.57 9.54
C SER A 121 2.20 -7.79 8.90
N LEU A 122 2.60 -6.69 9.51
CA LEU A 122 3.69 -5.81 9.07
C LEU A 122 4.99 -6.04 9.84
N ALA A 123 5.11 -7.14 10.59
CA ALA A 123 6.32 -7.47 11.32
C ALA A 123 7.51 -7.75 10.39
N GLY A 124 8.74 -7.60 10.90
CA GLY A 124 9.97 -7.93 10.19
C GLY A 124 10.44 -6.89 9.15
N VAL A 125 9.78 -5.74 9.05
CA VAL A 125 10.17 -4.68 8.09
C VAL A 125 10.75 -3.42 8.76
N GLY A 126 10.99 -3.47 10.08
CA GLY A 126 11.65 -2.38 10.81
C GLY A 126 10.77 -1.14 10.99
N ILE A 127 9.48 -1.32 11.28
CA ILE A 127 8.58 -0.22 11.62
C ILE A 127 8.61 -0.05 13.14
N ASP A 128 8.94 1.16 13.59
CA ASP A 128 8.78 1.57 14.97
C ASP A 128 7.37 2.15 15.13
N TRP A 129 6.55 1.49 15.92
CA TRP A 129 5.17 1.88 16.17
C TRP A 129 5.02 2.98 17.24
N GLY A 130 6.09 3.28 17.99
CA GLY A 130 6.06 4.27 19.04
C GLY A 130 4.98 3.98 20.10
N ILE A 131 4.16 4.98 20.38
CA ILE A 131 3.05 4.91 21.35
C ILE A 131 1.75 4.32 20.78
N TYR A 132 1.70 4.08 19.46
CA TYR A 132 0.50 3.65 18.75
C TYR A 132 0.27 2.15 18.65
#